data_e8f71d2a7d70893fb3766f4f2c7bcfe2
#
_entry.id   e8f71d2a7d70893fb3766f4f2c7bcfe2
#
_cell.length_a   1.000
_cell.length_b   1.000
_cell.length_c   1.000
_cell.angle_alpha   90.00
_cell.angle_beta   90.00
_cell.angle_gamma   90.00
#
_symmetry.space_group_name_H-M   'P 1'
#
loop_
_entity.id
_entity.type
_entity.pdbx_description
1 polymer ?
#
loop_
_entity_poly.entity_id
_entity_poly.type
_entity_poly.pdbx_seq_one_letter_code
_entity_poly.pdbx_strand_id
1 'polypeptide(L)'
;RAFGQPVVIDNKPGAGGNTGAAEVAKAAPDGHTLLMGTVGTHAINASLYAKMPYDHVKDFVPVTLVAGVPNVLVMNPVHAQQNGIDSVATLIEFARKRPGKLNMASSGNGTSIHLAGELFKSMTGTFMLHLPYGGSGPALIDLIGGNTDLMFDNLPSALPHIKSGRLKALAVTSATRSPALPELATVEEAGGAVLKGYEASSWFGLLAPAGTPMDIVNRVQAETAKALGTPAIKERLQAQGAV
;
A
#
# COMPACT_ATOMS: atom_id res chain seq x y z
N ARG A 1 18.29 17.83 -7.52
CA ARG A 1 19.48 18.72 -7.66
C ARG A 1 20.37 18.73 -6.41
N ALA A 2 19.88 18.29 -5.24
CA ALA A 2 20.62 18.32 -3.97
C ALA A 2 21.96 17.58 -4.01
N PHE A 3 22.04 16.49 -4.76
CA PHE A 3 23.23 15.65 -4.87
C PHE A 3 24.09 15.93 -6.11
N GLY A 4 23.70 16.89 -6.98
CA GLY A 4 24.42 17.19 -8.23
C GLY A 4 24.35 16.08 -9.29
N GLN A 5 23.65 14.99 -8.99
CA GLN A 5 23.48 13.82 -9.86
C GLN A 5 22.01 13.46 -9.99
N PRO A 6 21.58 12.83 -11.09
CA PRO A 6 20.23 12.31 -11.23
C PRO A 6 19.98 11.14 -10.25
N VAL A 7 18.77 11.06 -9.73
CA VAL A 7 18.27 9.88 -9.00
C VAL A 7 17.44 9.06 -9.97
N VAL A 8 17.86 7.83 -10.23
CA VAL A 8 17.15 6.88 -11.10
C VAL A 8 16.27 5.98 -10.24
N ILE A 9 14.99 5.88 -10.61
CA ILE A 9 14.07 4.95 -9.97
C ILE A 9 14.14 3.61 -10.73
N ASP A 10 14.55 2.55 -10.03
CA ASP A 10 14.56 1.20 -10.56
C ASP A 10 13.51 0.35 -9.84
N ASN A 11 12.45 0.00 -10.55
CA ASN A 11 11.34 -0.78 -10.00
C ASN A 11 11.62 -2.28 -10.13
N LYS A 12 11.78 -2.97 -8.99
CA LYS A 12 12.03 -4.42 -8.88
C LYS A 12 10.80 -5.12 -8.30
N PRO A 13 9.84 -5.54 -9.14
CA PRO A 13 8.62 -6.20 -8.66
C PRO A 13 8.89 -7.62 -8.16
N GLY A 14 7.97 -8.15 -7.36
CA GLY A 14 7.93 -9.55 -6.96
C GLY A 14 8.06 -9.80 -5.46
N ALA A 15 7.50 -10.91 -5.03
CA ALA A 15 7.50 -11.44 -3.66
C ALA A 15 7.12 -10.39 -2.58
N GLY A 16 6.08 -9.57 -2.85
CA GLY A 16 5.66 -8.52 -1.91
C GLY A 16 6.72 -7.44 -1.66
N GLY A 17 7.59 -7.17 -2.64
CA GLY A 17 8.69 -6.21 -2.55
C GLY A 17 10.02 -6.81 -2.10
N ASN A 18 10.05 -8.09 -1.68
CA ASN A 18 11.27 -8.73 -1.19
C ASN A 18 12.38 -8.81 -2.25
N THR A 19 12.04 -8.87 -3.54
CA THR A 19 13.01 -8.88 -4.64
C THR A 19 13.87 -7.61 -4.62
N GLY A 20 13.25 -6.43 -4.60
CA GLY A 20 13.95 -5.15 -4.54
C GLY A 20 14.71 -4.95 -3.23
N ALA A 21 14.10 -5.32 -2.09
CA ALA A 21 14.74 -5.21 -0.79
C ALA A 21 15.99 -6.10 -0.69
N ALA A 22 15.94 -7.34 -1.20
CA ALA A 22 17.09 -8.25 -1.21
C ALA A 22 18.25 -7.78 -2.11
N GLU A 23 17.94 -7.05 -3.19
CA GLU A 23 18.95 -6.45 -4.05
C GLU A 23 19.70 -5.33 -3.31
N VAL A 24 18.95 -4.44 -2.63
CA VAL A 24 19.56 -3.35 -1.86
C VAL A 24 20.33 -3.87 -0.65
N ALA A 25 19.84 -4.89 0.04
CA ALA A 25 20.54 -5.51 1.16
C ALA A 25 21.97 -6.01 0.79
N LYS A 26 22.19 -6.33 -0.49
CA LYS A 26 23.48 -6.81 -1.01
C LYS A 26 24.29 -5.74 -1.76
N ALA A 27 23.74 -4.54 -1.90
CA ALA A 27 24.40 -3.45 -2.60
C ALA A 27 25.58 -2.90 -1.79
N ALA A 28 26.50 -2.23 -2.49
CA ALA A 28 27.61 -1.55 -1.84
C ALA A 28 27.09 -0.46 -0.90
N PRO A 29 27.62 -0.35 0.34
CA PRO A 29 27.18 0.63 1.32
C PRO A 29 27.84 2.00 1.11
N ASP A 30 27.80 2.50 -0.12
CA ASP A 30 28.47 3.73 -0.57
C ASP A 30 27.50 4.92 -0.75
N GLY A 31 26.20 4.71 -0.47
CA GLY A 31 25.15 5.72 -0.58
C GLY A 31 24.58 5.92 -1.99
N HIS A 32 25.05 5.16 -2.99
CA HIS A 32 24.51 5.25 -4.36
C HIS A 32 23.27 4.38 -4.58
N THR A 33 23.03 3.41 -3.71
CA THR A 33 21.83 2.55 -3.77
C THR A 33 21.02 2.71 -2.49
N LEU A 34 19.75 3.05 -2.63
CA LEU A 34 18.80 3.22 -1.54
C LEU A 34 17.54 2.41 -1.81
N LEU A 35 16.86 2.01 -0.75
CA LEU A 35 15.57 1.33 -0.82
C LEU A 35 14.45 2.28 -0.42
N MET A 36 13.39 2.33 -1.21
CA MET A 36 12.08 2.74 -0.73
C MET A 36 11.41 1.52 -0.08
N GLY A 37 11.65 1.35 1.21
CA GLY A 37 11.04 0.29 2.00
C GLY A 37 9.60 0.58 2.35
N THR A 38 8.87 -0.46 2.70
CA THR A 38 7.44 -0.41 3.01
C THR A 38 7.12 -1.21 4.26
N VAL A 39 5.91 -1.05 4.79
CA VAL A 39 5.39 -1.91 5.87
C VAL A 39 5.47 -3.40 5.49
N GLY A 40 5.29 -3.74 4.20
CA GLY A 40 5.44 -5.12 3.71
C GLY A 40 6.86 -5.65 3.90
N THR A 41 7.85 -4.96 3.34
CA THR A 41 9.25 -5.41 3.33
C THR A 41 9.94 -5.35 4.68
N HIS A 42 9.53 -4.44 5.59
CA HIS A 42 10.21 -4.18 6.86
C HIS A 42 9.38 -4.49 8.12
N ALA A 43 8.16 -5.04 7.96
CA ALA A 43 7.37 -5.51 9.09
C ALA A 43 6.64 -6.82 8.77
N ILE A 44 5.77 -6.86 7.75
CA ILE A 44 4.86 -7.97 7.50
C ILE A 44 5.61 -9.23 7.05
N ASN A 45 6.50 -9.09 6.07
CA ASN A 45 7.10 -10.23 5.36
C ASN A 45 7.97 -11.12 6.26
N ALA A 46 8.60 -10.53 7.28
CA ALA A 46 9.38 -11.28 8.27
C ALA A 46 8.55 -12.33 9.04
N SER A 47 7.24 -12.08 9.20
CA SER A 47 6.31 -13.01 9.85
C SER A 47 5.54 -13.90 8.87
N LEU A 48 5.47 -13.51 7.60
CA LEU A 48 4.66 -14.19 6.60
C LEU A 48 5.46 -15.20 5.77
N TYR A 49 6.69 -14.86 5.38
CA TYR A 49 7.52 -15.72 4.53
C TYR A 49 8.33 -16.68 5.39
N ALA A 50 8.27 -17.96 5.09
CA ALA A 50 9.04 -19.00 5.80
C ALA A 50 10.56 -18.79 5.68
N LYS A 51 11.03 -18.17 4.59
CA LYS A 51 12.43 -17.85 4.35
C LYS A 51 12.55 -16.47 3.72
N MET A 52 13.09 -15.53 4.48
CA MET A 52 13.41 -14.19 4.00
C MET A 52 14.77 -14.19 3.29
N PRO A 53 14.91 -13.49 2.15
CA PRO A 53 16.19 -13.35 1.46
C PRO A 53 17.11 -12.27 2.07
N TYR A 54 16.66 -11.58 3.12
CA TYR A 54 17.38 -10.57 3.88
C TYR A 54 16.87 -10.51 5.33
N ASP A 55 17.65 -9.92 6.22
CA ASP A 55 17.24 -9.53 7.56
C ASP A 55 16.75 -8.07 7.52
N HIS A 56 15.46 -7.85 7.74
CA HIS A 56 14.82 -6.54 7.60
C HIS A 56 15.31 -5.49 8.63
N VAL A 57 16.03 -5.92 9.67
CA VAL A 57 16.63 -5.04 10.69
C VAL A 57 18.12 -4.88 10.48
N LYS A 58 18.85 -6.00 10.28
CA LYS A 58 20.33 -6.01 10.30
C LYS A 58 20.95 -5.60 8.96
N ASP A 59 20.27 -5.85 7.84
CA ASP A 59 20.82 -5.59 6.51
C ASP A 59 20.60 -4.17 6.02
N PHE A 60 19.98 -3.30 6.84
CA PHE A 60 19.63 -1.92 6.48
C PHE A 60 19.96 -0.92 7.58
N VAL A 61 20.18 0.32 7.15
CA VAL A 61 20.21 1.51 8.01
C VAL A 61 19.00 2.37 7.64
N PRO A 62 18.09 2.67 8.60
CA PRO A 62 16.96 3.56 8.33
C PRO A 62 17.47 5.00 8.10
N VAL A 63 16.96 5.65 7.06
CA VAL A 63 17.30 7.03 6.72
C VAL A 63 16.19 7.97 7.18
N THR A 64 14.96 7.80 6.67
CA THR A 64 13.81 8.62 7.08
C THR A 64 12.49 8.02 6.61
N LEU A 65 11.43 8.26 7.38
CA LEU A 65 10.06 8.07 6.91
C LEU A 65 9.75 9.11 5.83
N VAL A 66 9.14 8.68 4.73
CA VAL A 66 8.78 9.57 3.61
C VAL A 66 7.30 9.94 3.66
N ALA A 67 6.43 8.95 3.83
CA ALA A 67 4.98 9.16 3.91
C ALA A 67 4.26 7.97 4.52
N GLY A 68 3.19 8.24 5.25
CA GLY A 68 2.12 7.29 5.52
C GLY A 68 1.04 7.38 4.44
N VAL A 69 0.41 6.26 4.08
CA VAL A 69 -0.71 6.26 3.15
C VAL A 69 -1.81 5.30 3.63
N PRO A 70 -3.08 5.72 3.60
CA PRO A 70 -4.17 4.78 3.79
C PRO A 70 -4.30 3.87 2.58
N ASN A 71 -4.86 2.70 2.78
CA ASN A 71 -5.45 1.97 1.68
C ASN A 71 -6.89 2.43 1.48
N VAL A 72 -7.45 2.10 0.34
CA VAL A 72 -8.85 2.35 0.00
C VAL A 72 -9.48 1.10 -0.58
N LEU A 73 -10.63 0.71 -0.05
CA LEU A 73 -11.43 -0.38 -0.61
C LEU A 73 -12.14 0.13 -1.86
N VAL A 74 -11.73 -0.42 -2.99
CA VAL A 74 -12.27 -0.10 -4.31
C VAL A 74 -12.82 -1.35 -4.99
N MET A 75 -13.83 -1.14 -5.83
CA MET A 75 -14.46 -2.19 -6.63
C MET A 75 -14.55 -1.79 -8.10
N ASN A 76 -14.60 -2.80 -8.97
CA ASN A 76 -15.08 -2.60 -10.34
C ASN A 76 -16.55 -2.11 -10.28
N PRO A 77 -16.90 -0.94 -10.88
CA PRO A 77 -18.22 -0.36 -10.75
C PRO A 77 -19.33 -1.21 -11.38
N VAL A 78 -19.03 -1.92 -12.47
CA VAL A 78 -20.01 -2.82 -13.12
C VAL A 78 -20.32 -4.02 -12.23
N HIS A 79 -19.29 -4.66 -11.64
CA HIS A 79 -19.48 -5.78 -10.72
C HIS A 79 -20.19 -5.34 -9.44
N ALA A 80 -19.87 -4.16 -8.92
CA ALA A 80 -20.55 -3.59 -7.76
C ALA A 80 -22.07 -3.41 -8.05
N GLN A 81 -22.41 -2.83 -9.19
CA GLN A 81 -23.80 -2.64 -9.61
C GLN A 81 -24.54 -3.96 -9.83
N GLN A 82 -23.94 -4.90 -10.58
CA GLN A 82 -24.54 -6.21 -10.87
C GLN A 82 -24.81 -7.05 -9.62
N ASN A 83 -23.98 -6.88 -8.58
CA ASN A 83 -24.10 -7.62 -7.33
C ASN A 83 -24.84 -6.84 -6.23
N GLY A 84 -25.32 -5.62 -6.51
CA GLY A 84 -26.02 -4.78 -5.54
C GLY A 84 -25.11 -4.32 -4.39
N ILE A 85 -23.80 -4.14 -4.66
CA ILE A 85 -22.81 -3.72 -3.66
C ILE A 85 -22.59 -2.21 -3.81
N ASP A 86 -23.13 -1.45 -2.88
CA ASP A 86 -23.02 0.02 -2.86
C ASP A 86 -22.29 0.57 -1.63
N SER A 87 -22.04 -0.28 -0.63
CA SER A 87 -21.47 0.05 0.67
C SER A 87 -20.64 -1.11 1.24
N VAL A 88 -19.89 -0.84 2.31
CA VAL A 88 -19.20 -1.89 3.08
C VAL A 88 -20.18 -2.91 3.65
N ALA A 89 -21.34 -2.44 4.12
CA ALA A 89 -22.37 -3.31 4.68
C ALA A 89 -22.92 -4.30 3.63
N THR A 90 -23.27 -3.83 2.43
CA THR A 90 -23.76 -4.69 1.34
C THR A 90 -22.67 -5.61 0.78
N LEU A 91 -21.40 -5.19 0.80
CA LEU A 91 -20.26 -6.06 0.49
C LEU A 91 -20.16 -7.23 1.47
N ILE A 92 -20.24 -6.95 2.78
CA ILE A 92 -20.20 -7.99 3.83
C ILE A 92 -21.37 -8.97 3.65
N GLU A 93 -22.57 -8.44 3.45
CA GLU A 93 -23.77 -9.25 3.24
C GLU A 93 -23.65 -10.17 2.02
N PHE A 94 -23.19 -9.62 0.89
CA PHE A 94 -22.97 -10.38 -0.34
C PHE A 94 -21.91 -11.48 -0.14
N ALA A 95 -20.75 -11.13 0.44
CA ALA A 95 -19.65 -12.07 0.62
C ALA A 95 -20.00 -13.21 1.61
N ARG A 96 -20.80 -12.92 2.64
CA ARG A 96 -21.32 -13.95 3.57
C ARG A 96 -22.31 -14.90 2.91
N LYS A 97 -23.20 -14.38 2.08
CA LYS A 97 -24.21 -15.19 1.35
C LYS A 97 -23.56 -16.01 0.21
N ARG A 98 -22.43 -15.57 -0.32
CA ARG A 98 -21.79 -16.16 -1.50
C ARG A 98 -20.26 -16.26 -1.29
N PRO A 99 -19.79 -17.10 -0.34
CA PRO A 99 -18.37 -17.22 -0.03
C PRO A 99 -17.58 -17.66 -1.28
N GLY A 100 -16.42 -17.03 -1.53
CA GLY A 100 -15.55 -17.31 -2.66
C GLY A 100 -16.03 -16.79 -4.02
N LYS A 101 -17.16 -16.08 -4.08
CA LYS A 101 -17.68 -15.53 -5.34
C LYS A 101 -16.93 -14.30 -5.83
N LEU A 102 -16.34 -13.54 -4.90
CA LEU A 102 -15.57 -12.34 -5.21
C LEU A 102 -14.08 -12.65 -5.26
N ASN A 103 -13.40 -12.08 -6.25
CA ASN A 103 -11.95 -12.12 -6.43
C ASN A 103 -11.35 -10.81 -5.93
N MET A 104 -10.48 -10.91 -4.93
CA MET A 104 -9.77 -9.77 -4.33
C MET A 104 -8.35 -9.69 -4.89
N ALA A 105 -8.05 -8.64 -5.65
CA ALA A 105 -6.71 -8.38 -6.13
C ALA A 105 -5.80 -7.79 -5.04
N SER A 106 -4.50 -8.01 -5.15
CA SER A 106 -3.49 -7.30 -4.38
C SER A 106 -2.20 -7.06 -5.17
N SER A 107 -1.35 -6.18 -4.69
CA SER A 107 -0.01 -5.95 -5.26
C SER A 107 1.01 -7.04 -4.90
N GLY A 108 0.57 -8.15 -4.32
CA GLY A 108 1.39 -9.31 -3.97
C GLY A 108 1.20 -9.77 -2.52
N ASN A 109 1.62 -10.99 -2.25
CA ASN A 109 1.58 -11.56 -0.90
C ASN A 109 2.45 -10.74 0.06
N GLY A 110 1.93 -10.43 1.24
CA GLY A 110 2.65 -9.68 2.28
C GLY A 110 2.64 -8.16 2.11
N THR A 111 1.93 -7.63 1.12
CA THR A 111 1.72 -6.18 1.01
C THR A 111 0.64 -5.70 1.96
N SER A 112 0.63 -4.39 2.29
CA SER A 112 -0.46 -3.77 3.07
C SER A 112 -1.83 -4.01 2.43
N ILE A 113 -1.87 -4.03 1.10
CA ILE A 113 -3.04 -4.28 0.27
C ILE A 113 -3.61 -5.68 0.52
N HIS A 114 -2.73 -6.70 0.54
CA HIS A 114 -3.13 -8.07 0.88
C HIS A 114 -3.67 -8.14 2.31
N LEU A 115 -2.88 -7.66 3.29
CA LEU A 115 -3.23 -7.78 4.71
C LEU A 115 -4.46 -6.98 5.09
N ALA A 116 -4.72 -5.83 4.46
CA ALA A 116 -5.96 -5.09 4.65
C ALA A 116 -7.18 -5.94 4.29
N GLY A 117 -7.13 -6.65 3.16
CA GLY A 117 -8.20 -7.56 2.75
C GLY A 117 -8.33 -8.78 3.65
N GLU A 118 -7.21 -9.38 4.10
CA GLU A 118 -7.24 -10.53 5.01
C GLU A 118 -7.80 -10.13 6.39
N LEU A 119 -7.44 -8.95 6.92
CA LEU A 119 -8.02 -8.41 8.15
C LEU A 119 -9.53 -8.21 7.99
N PHE A 120 -9.97 -7.62 6.88
CA PHE A 120 -11.39 -7.46 6.58
C PHE A 120 -12.13 -8.80 6.58
N LYS A 121 -11.59 -9.81 5.87
CA LYS A 121 -12.16 -11.16 5.83
C LYS A 121 -12.25 -11.79 7.22
N SER A 122 -11.17 -11.67 7.99
CA SER A 122 -11.10 -12.22 9.35
C SER A 122 -12.13 -11.60 10.28
N MET A 123 -12.24 -10.26 10.30
CA MET A 123 -13.17 -9.55 11.18
C MET A 123 -14.63 -9.76 10.78
N THR A 124 -14.90 -9.86 9.49
CA THR A 124 -16.29 -9.99 8.98
C THR A 124 -16.76 -11.43 8.84
N GLY A 125 -15.88 -12.42 8.99
CA GLY A 125 -16.21 -13.82 8.73
C GLY A 125 -16.59 -14.09 7.27
N THR A 126 -15.96 -13.37 6.33
CA THR A 126 -16.19 -13.51 4.88
C THR A 126 -15.05 -14.24 4.20
N PHE A 127 -15.32 -14.79 3.02
CA PHE A 127 -14.31 -15.41 2.17
C PHE A 127 -14.35 -14.83 0.75
N MET A 128 -13.21 -14.28 0.31
CA MET A 128 -12.95 -13.81 -1.04
C MET A 128 -11.66 -14.44 -1.54
N LEU A 129 -11.61 -14.87 -2.79
CA LEU A 129 -10.41 -15.46 -3.37
C LEU A 129 -9.36 -14.36 -3.58
N HIS A 130 -8.17 -14.55 -3.02
CA HIS A 130 -7.06 -13.61 -3.20
C HIS A 130 -6.26 -13.93 -4.47
N LEU A 131 -6.07 -12.90 -5.32
CA LEU A 131 -5.28 -12.95 -6.54
C LEU A 131 -4.11 -11.97 -6.45
N PRO A 132 -2.88 -12.45 -6.18
CA PRO A 132 -1.70 -11.59 -6.07
C PRO A 132 -1.13 -11.22 -7.44
N TYR A 133 -0.74 -9.96 -7.60
CA TYR A 133 -0.07 -9.41 -8.78
C TYR A 133 1.35 -8.93 -8.45
N GLY A 134 2.13 -8.59 -9.46
CA GLY A 134 3.48 -8.04 -9.32
C GLY A 134 3.53 -6.54 -8.96
N GLY A 135 2.43 -5.98 -8.44
CA GLY A 135 2.31 -4.57 -8.07
C GLY A 135 0.89 -4.04 -8.27
N SER A 136 0.59 -2.81 -7.79
CA SER A 136 -0.73 -2.20 -7.96
C SER A 136 -1.08 -1.92 -9.42
N GLY A 137 -0.11 -1.56 -10.25
CA GLY A 137 -0.35 -1.26 -11.68
C GLY A 137 -1.09 -2.39 -12.41
N PRO A 138 -0.50 -3.59 -12.55
CA PRO A 138 -1.18 -4.72 -13.20
C PRO A 138 -2.47 -5.14 -12.46
N ALA A 139 -2.53 -5.08 -11.13
CA ALA A 139 -3.74 -5.38 -10.37
C ALA A 139 -4.90 -4.43 -10.70
N LEU A 140 -4.62 -3.13 -10.80
CA LEU A 140 -5.61 -2.10 -11.16
C LEU A 140 -6.10 -2.25 -12.61
N ILE A 141 -5.22 -2.62 -13.54
CA ILE A 141 -5.63 -2.89 -14.94
C ILE A 141 -6.67 -4.01 -14.96
N ASP A 142 -6.42 -5.12 -14.27
CA ASP A 142 -7.34 -6.25 -14.21
C ASP A 142 -8.62 -5.94 -13.44
N LEU A 143 -8.53 -5.15 -12.36
CA LEU A 143 -9.70 -4.70 -11.62
C LEU A 143 -10.61 -3.79 -12.48
N ILE A 144 -10.02 -2.84 -13.19
CA ILE A 144 -10.76 -1.94 -14.09
C ILE A 144 -11.34 -2.73 -15.27
N GLY A 145 -10.61 -3.72 -15.78
CA GLY A 145 -11.04 -4.61 -16.85
C GLY A 145 -12.11 -5.63 -16.46
N GLY A 146 -12.42 -5.76 -15.16
CA GLY A 146 -13.41 -6.72 -14.65
C GLY A 146 -12.90 -8.14 -14.51
N ASN A 147 -11.59 -8.38 -14.53
CA ASN A 147 -11.01 -9.70 -14.26
C ASN A 147 -10.95 -10.02 -12.76
N THR A 148 -11.02 -8.99 -11.92
CA THR A 148 -11.18 -9.08 -10.47
C THR A 148 -12.30 -8.16 -10.00
N ASP A 149 -12.77 -8.33 -8.75
CA ASP A 149 -13.95 -7.62 -8.26
C ASP A 149 -13.62 -6.42 -7.38
N LEU A 150 -12.62 -6.57 -6.51
CA LEU A 150 -12.25 -5.56 -5.52
C LEU A 150 -10.76 -5.62 -5.16
N MET A 151 -10.31 -4.54 -4.51
CA MET A 151 -8.94 -4.40 -4.01
C MET A 151 -8.90 -3.40 -2.84
N PHE A 152 -8.01 -3.61 -1.89
CA PHE A 152 -7.70 -2.64 -0.83
C PHE A 152 -6.42 -1.88 -1.19
N ASP A 153 -6.44 -1.13 -2.30
CA ASP A 153 -5.23 -0.52 -2.88
C ASP A 153 -4.71 0.68 -2.06
N ASN A 154 -3.43 1.02 -2.22
CA ASN A 154 -2.91 2.26 -1.67
C ASN A 154 -3.62 3.47 -2.32
N LEU A 155 -4.05 4.44 -1.51
CA LEU A 155 -4.85 5.57 -1.99
C LEU A 155 -4.19 6.34 -3.14
N PRO A 156 -2.87 6.63 -3.14
CA PRO A 156 -2.23 7.35 -4.25
C PRO A 156 -2.38 6.67 -5.60
N SER A 157 -2.35 5.34 -5.67
CA SER A 157 -2.50 4.59 -6.93
C SER A 157 -3.96 4.47 -7.39
N ALA A 158 -4.90 4.31 -6.45
CA ALA A 158 -6.32 4.18 -6.76
C ALA A 158 -7.00 5.52 -7.06
N LEU A 159 -6.55 6.63 -6.45
CA LEU A 159 -7.23 7.93 -6.47
C LEU A 159 -7.53 8.48 -7.87
N PRO A 160 -6.62 8.43 -8.86
CA PRO A 160 -6.93 8.87 -10.23
C PRO A 160 -8.07 8.07 -10.86
N HIS A 161 -8.17 6.80 -10.56
CA HIS A 161 -9.22 5.89 -11.07
C HIS A 161 -10.56 6.11 -10.37
N ILE A 162 -10.53 6.44 -9.08
CA ILE A 162 -11.73 6.84 -8.31
C ILE A 162 -12.28 8.16 -8.87
N LYS A 163 -11.42 9.19 -9.02
CA LYS A 163 -11.81 10.50 -9.55
C LYS A 163 -12.35 10.45 -10.98
N SER A 164 -11.85 9.52 -11.79
CA SER A 164 -12.34 9.32 -13.17
C SER A 164 -13.54 8.37 -13.28
N GLY A 165 -14.06 7.85 -12.17
CA GLY A 165 -15.20 6.92 -12.14
C GLY A 165 -14.90 5.51 -12.66
N ARG A 166 -13.63 5.19 -12.94
CA ARG A 166 -13.21 3.84 -13.36
C ARG A 166 -13.22 2.83 -12.22
N LEU A 167 -13.13 3.31 -10.97
CA LEU A 167 -13.29 2.50 -9.77
C LEU A 167 -14.31 3.15 -8.84
N LYS A 168 -15.09 2.30 -8.18
CA LYS A 168 -16.00 2.69 -7.10
C LYS A 168 -15.29 2.53 -5.77
N ALA A 169 -15.10 3.62 -5.03
CA ALA A 169 -14.59 3.59 -3.66
C ALA A 169 -15.73 3.29 -2.68
N LEU A 170 -15.48 2.43 -1.69
CA LEU A 170 -16.42 2.10 -0.62
C LEU A 170 -16.00 2.67 0.72
N ALA A 171 -14.71 2.62 1.08
CA ALA A 171 -14.21 3.15 2.35
C ALA A 171 -12.68 3.28 2.32
N VAL A 172 -12.11 4.17 3.16
CA VAL A 172 -10.67 4.19 3.46
C VAL A 172 -10.35 3.30 4.65
N THR A 173 -9.12 2.76 4.68
CA THR A 173 -8.70 1.79 5.70
C THR A 173 -8.04 2.41 6.92
N SER A 174 -7.80 3.72 6.90
CA SER A 174 -7.24 4.47 8.02
C SER A 174 -8.27 4.67 9.16
N ALA A 175 -7.78 4.91 10.38
CA ALA A 175 -8.62 5.19 11.54
C ALA A 175 -9.45 6.47 11.39
N THR A 176 -9.01 7.41 10.56
CA THR A 176 -9.71 8.67 10.23
C THR A 176 -9.87 8.80 8.73
N ARG A 177 -10.88 9.58 8.30
CA ARG A 177 -11.12 9.86 6.88
C ARG A 177 -9.92 10.57 6.23
N SER A 178 -9.65 10.25 4.98
CA SER A 178 -8.58 10.90 4.22
C SER A 178 -8.99 12.32 3.78
N PRO A 179 -8.12 13.32 3.95
CA PRO A 179 -8.37 14.66 3.42
C PRO A 179 -8.52 14.70 1.88
N ALA A 180 -7.98 13.71 1.18
CA ALA A 180 -8.11 13.60 -0.28
C ALA A 180 -9.49 13.10 -0.73
N LEU A 181 -10.26 12.46 0.17
CA LEU A 181 -11.62 11.95 -0.02
C LEU A 181 -12.43 12.15 1.29
N PRO A 182 -12.70 13.38 1.71
CA PRO A 182 -13.30 13.66 3.02
C PRO A 182 -14.73 13.12 3.17
N GLU A 183 -15.44 12.94 2.06
CA GLU A 183 -16.78 12.36 2.01
C GLU A 183 -16.79 10.84 2.19
N LEU A 184 -15.63 10.17 1.95
CA LEU A 184 -15.56 8.72 2.03
C LEU A 184 -15.33 8.28 3.48
N ALA A 185 -16.23 7.45 4.00
CA ALA A 185 -16.15 6.91 5.35
C ALA A 185 -14.92 5.99 5.52
N THR A 186 -14.49 5.79 6.77
CA THR A 186 -13.54 4.72 7.09
C THR A 186 -14.22 3.35 7.03
N VAL A 187 -13.44 2.29 6.92
CA VAL A 187 -13.96 0.90 6.96
C VAL A 187 -14.64 0.64 8.30
N GLU A 188 -14.11 1.15 9.41
CA GLU A 188 -14.76 1.05 10.72
C GLU A 188 -16.11 1.78 10.77
N GLU A 189 -16.17 3.04 10.32
CA GLU A 189 -17.42 3.82 10.27
C GLU A 189 -18.47 3.12 9.42
N ALA A 190 -18.09 2.63 8.24
CA ALA A 190 -19.02 2.03 7.27
C ALA A 190 -19.45 0.60 7.63
N GLY A 191 -18.63 -0.13 8.40
CA GLY A 191 -18.91 -1.52 8.80
C GLY A 191 -19.50 -1.66 10.18
N GLY A 192 -19.50 -0.58 10.97
CA GLY A 192 -20.05 -0.58 12.32
C GLY A 192 -19.38 -1.56 13.28
N ALA A 193 -20.15 -2.15 14.17
CA ALA A 193 -19.62 -2.97 15.27
C ALA A 193 -18.73 -4.15 14.83
N VAL A 194 -19.00 -4.75 13.67
CA VAL A 194 -18.21 -5.91 13.18
C VAL A 194 -16.81 -5.51 12.75
N LEU A 195 -16.59 -4.25 12.37
CA LEU A 195 -15.31 -3.71 11.95
C LEU A 195 -14.71 -2.70 12.95
N LYS A 196 -15.16 -2.76 14.22
CA LYS A 196 -14.63 -1.91 15.28
C LYS A 196 -13.14 -2.14 15.47
N GLY A 197 -12.35 -1.06 15.40
CA GLY A 197 -10.89 -1.11 15.50
C GLY A 197 -10.19 -1.55 14.22
N TYR A 198 -10.90 -1.63 13.09
CA TYR A 198 -10.26 -1.91 11.82
C TYR A 198 -9.36 -0.74 11.41
N GLU A 199 -8.09 -1.02 11.24
CA GLU A 199 -7.10 -0.10 10.66
C GLU A 199 -6.05 -0.90 9.88
N ALA A 200 -5.73 -0.46 8.65
CA ALA A 200 -4.73 -1.06 7.80
C ALA A 200 -4.11 0.00 6.90
N SER A 201 -3.10 0.68 7.40
CA SER A 201 -2.35 1.70 6.68
C SER A 201 -1.03 1.15 6.16
N SER A 202 -0.44 1.86 5.22
CA SER A 202 0.92 1.62 4.73
C SER A 202 1.83 2.79 5.09
N TRP A 203 3.14 2.54 5.05
CA TRP A 203 4.15 3.58 5.13
C TRP A 203 5.28 3.28 4.14
N PHE A 204 5.97 4.35 3.75
CA PHE A 204 7.13 4.32 2.86
C PHE A 204 8.29 5.05 3.54
N GLY A 205 9.45 4.41 3.58
CA GLY A 205 10.64 4.97 4.18
C GLY A 205 11.87 4.71 3.34
N LEU A 206 12.82 5.63 3.38
CA LEU A 206 14.14 5.42 2.78
C LEU A 206 15.03 4.64 3.74
N LEU A 207 15.72 3.64 3.20
CA LEU A 207 16.72 2.84 3.88
C LEU A 207 17.97 2.74 2.99
N ALA A 208 19.11 2.62 3.63
CA ALA A 208 20.40 2.33 2.99
C ALA A 208 20.86 0.91 3.35
N PRO A 209 21.77 0.28 2.57
CA PRO A 209 22.42 -0.97 2.97
C PRO A 209 23.14 -0.83 4.30
N ALA A 210 23.18 -1.91 5.09
CA ALA A 210 23.97 -1.96 6.32
C ALA A 210 25.43 -1.60 6.06
N GLY A 211 26.04 -0.84 6.98
CA GLY A 211 27.42 -0.39 6.85
C GLY A 211 27.59 0.90 6.02
N THR A 212 26.51 1.48 5.50
CA THR A 212 26.59 2.82 4.88
C THR A 212 27.07 3.85 5.91
N PRO A 213 28.13 4.65 5.61
CA PRO A 213 28.66 5.64 6.52
C PRO A 213 27.58 6.63 6.99
N MET A 214 27.60 6.96 8.29
CA MET A 214 26.54 7.78 8.90
C MET A 214 26.52 9.22 8.39
N ASP A 215 27.62 9.77 7.94
CA ASP A 215 27.68 11.07 7.27
C ASP A 215 26.90 11.08 5.96
N ILE A 216 26.96 9.99 5.18
CA ILE A 216 26.13 9.80 3.98
C ILE A 216 24.66 9.66 4.35
N VAL A 217 24.34 8.79 5.32
CA VAL A 217 22.95 8.60 5.82
C VAL A 217 22.36 9.92 6.28
N ASN A 218 23.08 10.66 7.11
CA ASN A 218 22.63 11.97 7.64
C ASN A 218 22.45 13.00 6.53
N ARG A 219 23.32 13.01 5.51
CA ARG A 219 23.17 13.91 4.36
C ARG A 219 21.94 13.59 3.55
N VAL A 220 21.67 12.32 3.27
CA VAL A 220 20.45 11.88 2.55
C VAL A 220 19.21 12.21 3.36
N GLN A 221 19.24 11.95 4.65
CA GLN A 221 18.14 12.28 5.58
C GLN A 221 17.84 13.78 5.56
N ALA A 222 18.84 14.63 5.74
CA ALA A 222 18.66 16.08 5.79
C ALA A 222 18.07 16.64 4.49
N GLU A 223 18.60 16.22 3.33
CA GLU A 223 18.07 16.67 2.04
C GLU A 223 16.65 16.14 1.75
N THR A 224 16.34 14.91 2.18
CA THR A 224 14.98 14.35 2.07
C THR A 224 14.01 15.10 2.98
N ALA A 225 14.37 15.33 4.24
CA ALA A 225 13.53 16.09 5.19
C ALA A 225 13.28 17.51 4.69
N LYS A 226 14.31 18.19 4.16
CA LYS A 226 14.18 19.50 3.53
C LYS A 226 13.22 19.48 2.35
N ALA A 227 13.32 18.48 1.48
CA ALA A 227 12.43 18.32 0.33
C ALA A 227 10.98 18.09 0.78
N LEU A 228 10.74 17.16 1.71
CA LEU A 228 9.42 16.88 2.29
C LEU A 228 8.82 18.09 3.01
N GLY A 229 9.67 18.97 3.58
CA GLY A 229 9.26 20.23 4.21
C GLY A 229 8.78 21.31 3.26
N THR A 230 9.04 21.19 1.94
CA THR A 230 8.64 22.21 0.96
C THR A 230 7.12 22.20 0.71
N PRO A 231 6.47 23.39 0.58
CA PRO A 231 5.04 23.47 0.33
C PRO A 231 4.59 22.64 -0.89
N ALA A 232 5.32 22.76 -2.00
CA ALA A 232 4.98 22.05 -3.24
C ALA A 232 4.96 20.52 -3.11
N ILE A 233 5.90 19.93 -2.32
CA ILE A 233 5.92 18.48 -2.08
C ILE A 233 4.84 18.08 -1.10
N LYS A 234 4.63 18.86 -0.02
CA LYS A 234 3.54 18.63 0.93
C LYS A 234 2.18 18.62 0.23
N GLU A 235 1.88 19.66 -0.54
CA GLU A 235 0.63 19.75 -1.31
C GLU A 235 0.46 18.56 -2.27
N ARG A 236 1.53 18.16 -2.95
CA ARG A 236 1.49 17.02 -3.87
C ARG A 236 1.22 15.70 -3.14
N LEU A 237 1.85 15.46 -2.00
CA LEU A 237 1.61 14.26 -1.18
C LEU A 237 0.19 14.26 -0.62
N GLN A 238 -0.26 15.38 -0.05
CA GLN A 238 -1.64 15.53 0.46
C GLN A 238 -2.69 15.34 -0.64
N ALA A 239 -2.46 15.90 -1.83
CA ALA A 239 -3.36 15.72 -2.97
C ALA A 239 -3.49 14.25 -3.42
N GLN A 240 -2.52 13.41 -3.08
CA GLN A 240 -2.53 11.97 -3.31
C GLN A 240 -3.04 11.18 -2.09
N GLY A 241 -3.41 11.86 -1.00
CA GLY A 241 -3.87 11.22 0.23
C GLY A 241 -2.77 10.65 1.11
N ALA A 242 -1.50 11.02 0.83
CA ALA A 242 -0.37 10.70 1.71
C ALA A 242 -0.25 11.71 2.87
N VAL A 243 0.22 11.23 4.02
CA VAL A 243 0.44 12.00 5.24
C VAL A 243 1.86 11.83 5.76
#